data_8dce4f4744b782bfceeeb53bdacc5291
#
_entry.id   8dce4f4744b782bfceeeb53bdacc5291
#
_cell.length_a   1.000
_cell.length_b   1.000
_cell.length_c   1.000
_cell.angle_alpha   90.00
_cell.angle_beta   90.00
_cell.angle_gamma   90.00
#
_symmetry.space_group_name_H-M   'P 1'
#
loop_
_entity.id
_entity.type
_entity.pdbx_description
1 polymer ?
#
loop_
_entity_poly.entity_id
_entity_poly.type
_entity_poly.pdbx_seq_one_letter_code
_entity_poly.pdbx_strand_id
1 'polypeptide(L)'
;MAVREELLRNIRSVEPYVPGEQPQHKVVKLNTNENPYPPAPGVERVLKEMDTDRFRLYPDPTADELVGSLADYYGVGKDQVFVGVGSDYVISMCFLTFFNSDLPILFPDITYSFYKVWAE
;
A
#
# COMPACT_ATOMS: atom_id res chain seq x y z
N MET A 1 14.46 22.27 -23.09
CA MET A 1 15.70 21.55 -22.74
C MET A 1 15.50 20.09 -23.16
N ALA A 2 16.30 19.59 -24.09
CA ALA A 2 16.25 18.19 -24.48
C ALA A 2 16.79 17.35 -23.32
N VAL A 3 15.98 16.41 -22.84
CA VAL A 3 16.43 15.42 -21.87
C VAL A 3 17.45 14.53 -22.57
N ARG A 4 18.63 14.34 -21.98
CA ARG A 4 19.65 13.47 -22.58
C ARG A 4 19.11 12.03 -22.65
N GLU A 5 19.24 11.41 -23.81
CA GLU A 5 18.80 10.01 -24.03
C GLU A 5 19.37 9.03 -23.00
N GLU A 6 20.57 9.30 -22.48
CA GLU A 6 21.21 8.54 -21.42
C GLU A 6 20.39 8.46 -20.12
N LEU A 7 19.64 9.53 -19.81
CA LEU A 7 18.77 9.57 -18.63
C LEU A 7 17.50 8.73 -18.84
N LEU A 8 17.05 8.61 -20.09
CA LEU A 8 15.83 7.85 -20.42
C LEU A 8 16.04 6.34 -20.32
N ARG A 9 17.27 5.85 -20.43
CA ARG A 9 17.58 4.41 -20.33
C ARG A 9 17.24 3.80 -18.98
N ASN A 10 17.23 4.61 -17.93
CA ASN A 10 16.97 4.17 -16.56
C ASN A 10 15.52 4.43 -16.12
N ILE A 11 14.70 4.97 -17.02
CA ILE A 11 13.29 5.21 -16.73
C ILE A 11 12.52 3.98 -17.15
N ARG A 12 11.82 3.37 -16.19
CA ARG A 12 10.94 2.24 -16.47
C ARG A 12 9.80 2.68 -17.38
N SER A 13 9.54 1.89 -18.42
CA SER A 13 8.40 2.09 -19.30
C SER A 13 7.26 1.17 -18.83
N VAL A 14 6.37 1.71 -18.01
CA VAL A 14 5.19 1.00 -17.52
C VAL A 14 3.93 1.69 -18.02
N GLU A 15 2.90 0.90 -18.32
CA GLU A 15 1.59 1.46 -18.64
C GLU A 15 0.96 2.08 -17.39
N PRO A 16 0.42 3.31 -17.48
CA PRO A 16 -0.24 3.94 -16.34
C PRO A 16 -1.43 3.11 -15.85
N TYR A 17 -1.61 3.03 -14.55
CA TYR A 17 -2.82 2.46 -13.97
C TYR A 17 -4.05 3.25 -14.40
N VAL A 18 -5.06 2.52 -14.90
CA VAL A 18 -6.37 3.09 -15.22
C VAL A 18 -7.32 2.82 -14.04
N PRO A 19 -7.72 3.84 -13.29
CA PRO A 19 -8.66 3.67 -12.19
C PRO A 19 -9.99 3.09 -12.67
N GLY A 20 -10.61 2.27 -11.83
CA GLY A 20 -11.98 1.81 -12.07
C GLY A 20 -12.97 2.98 -12.15
N GLU A 21 -14.09 2.74 -12.80
CA GLU A 21 -15.15 3.74 -12.97
C GLU A 21 -15.55 4.38 -11.63
N GLN A 22 -15.70 5.72 -11.62
CA GLN A 22 -16.17 6.50 -10.47
C GLN A 22 -17.53 7.15 -10.84
N PRO A 23 -18.66 6.43 -10.68
CA PRO A 23 -19.98 6.92 -11.08
C PRO A 23 -20.37 8.19 -10.36
N GLN A 24 -20.93 9.16 -11.09
CA GLN A 24 -21.44 10.42 -10.55
C GLN A 24 -22.93 10.35 -10.15
N HIS A 25 -23.52 9.16 -10.22
CA HIS A 25 -24.91 8.90 -9.85
C HIS A 25 -25.01 7.71 -8.91
N LYS A 26 -26.14 7.56 -8.25
CA LYS A 26 -26.33 6.46 -7.28
C LYS A 26 -26.35 5.10 -7.98
N VAL A 27 -25.39 4.26 -7.67
CA VAL A 27 -25.24 2.88 -8.18
C VAL A 27 -24.86 1.94 -7.04
N VAL A 28 -24.94 0.66 -7.29
CA VAL A 28 -24.28 -0.36 -6.46
C VAL A 28 -22.86 -0.51 -6.96
N LYS A 29 -21.90 0.06 -6.23
CA LYS A 29 -20.47 0.02 -6.59
C LYS A 29 -19.86 -1.28 -6.08
N LEU A 30 -19.36 -2.11 -6.99
CA LEU A 30 -18.75 -3.42 -6.68
C LEU A 30 -17.27 -3.51 -7.08
N ASN A 31 -16.69 -2.42 -7.58
CA ASN A 31 -15.28 -2.34 -7.90
C ASN A 31 -14.45 -1.80 -6.72
N THR A 32 -13.12 -1.93 -6.81
CA THR A 32 -12.14 -1.40 -5.84
C THR A 32 -12.19 -1.99 -4.43
N ASN A 33 -12.99 -3.02 -4.20
CA ASN A 33 -13.11 -3.73 -2.91
C ASN A 33 -13.36 -2.82 -1.69
N GLU A 34 -14.12 -1.74 -1.88
CA GLU A 34 -14.46 -0.82 -0.79
C GLU A 34 -15.30 -1.54 0.27
N ASN A 35 -14.96 -1.35 1.54
CA ASN A 35 -15.74 -1.89 2.64
C ASN A 35 -17.08 -1.14 2.76
N PRO A 36 -18.24 -1.81 2.64
CA PRO A 36 -19.55 -1.16 2.73
C PRO A 36 -19.93 -0.76 4.17
N TYR A 37 -19.19 -1.22 5.16
CA TYR A 37 -19.46 -0.92 6.57
C TYR A 37 -18.59 0.24 7.06
N PRO A 38 -19.11 1.12 7.92
CA PRO A 38 -18.31 2.16 8.54
C PRO A 38 -17.27 1.55 9.49
N PRO A 39 -16.21 2.29 9.82
CA PRO A 39 -15.24 1.87 10.81
C PRO A 39 -15.89 1.68 12.19
N ALA A 40 -15.24 0.95 13.08
CA ALA A 40 -15.69 0.77 14.44
C ALA A 40 -15.88 2.14 15.14
N PRO A 41 -16.89 2.28 16.04
CA PRO A 41 -17.19 3.57 16.69
C PRO A 41 -16.00 4.21 17.44
N GLY A 42 -15.07 3.39 17.93
CA GLY A 42 -13.83 3.85 18.56
C GLY A 42 -12.92 4.65 17.63
N VAL A 43 -12.93 4.36 16.33
CA VAL A 43 -12.10 5.07 15.35
C VAL A 43 -12.51 6.55 15.23
N GLU A 44 -13.81 6.83 15.14
CA GLU A 44 -14.33 8.20 15.08
C GLU A 44 -13.92 9.01 16.33
N ARG A 45 -14.01 8.38 17.50
CA ARG A 45 -13.61 9.03 18.76
C ARG A 45 -12.13 9.38 18.74
N VAL A 46 -11.25 8.44 18.41
CA VAL A 46 -9.81 8.66 18.34
C VAL A 46 -9.47 9.79 17.39
N LEU A 47 -10.10 9.85 16.21
CA LEU A 47 -9.88 10.91 15.23
C LEU A 47 -10.31 12.30 15.77
N LYS A 48 -11.42 12.37 16.51
CA LYS A 48 -11.90 13.64 17.11
C LYS A 48 -11.03 14.13 18.26
N GLU A 49 -10.45 13.21 19.03
CA GLU A 49 -9.62 13.50 20.20
C GLU A 49 -8.12 13.66 19.84
N MET A 50 -7.77 13.46 18.56
CA MET A 50 -6.39 13.51 18.12
C MET A 50 -5.76 14.90 18.29
N ASP A 51 -4.63 14.94 18.95
CA ASP A 51 -3.83 16.16 19.10
C ASP A 51 -3.11 16.49 17.78
N THR A 52 -3.65 17.45 17.04
CA THR A 52 -3.12 17.85 15.73
C THR A 52 -1.77 18.57 15.83
N ASP A 53 -1.38 19.11 16.99
CA ASP A 53 -0.06 19.71 17.19
C ASP A 53 1.06 18.69 17.04
N ARG A 54 0.77 17.42 17.26
CA ARG A 54 1.74 16.33 17.06
C ARG A 54 2.10 16.10 15.60
N PHE A 55 1.28 16.52 14.63
CA PHE A 55 1.55 16.32 13.20
C PHE A 55 2.77 17.08 12.68
N ARG A 56 3.24 18.08 13.40
CA ARG A 56 4.50 18.80 13.12
C ARG A 56 5.75 18.04 13.56
N LEU A 57 5.59 16.95 14.29
CA LEU A 57 6.68 16.13 14.81
C LEU A 57 6.86 14.88 13.95
N TYR A 58 8.07 14.34 13.93
CA TYR A 58 8.28 13.04 13.32
C TYR A 58 7.50 11.97 14.09
N PRO A 59 6.82 11.05 13.36
CA PRO A 59 6.17 9.91 14.00
C PRO A 59 7.22 8.91 14.49
N ASP A 60 6.76 7.91 15.25
CA ASP A 60 7.58 6.74 15.57
C ASP A 60 7.98 6.01 14.28
N PRO A 61 9.30 5.92 13.97
CA PRO A 61 9.79 5.35 12.72
C PRO A 61 9.50 3.85 12.57
N THR A 62 9.26 3.17 13.67
CA THR A 62 8.97 1.72 13.71
C THR A 62 7.49 1.40 13.87
N ALA A 63 6.64 2.41 14.13
CA ALA A 63 5.23 2.24 14.45
C ALA A 63 5.01 1.17 15.56
N ASP A 64 5.84 1.20 16.61
CA ASP A 64 5.98 0.12 17.60
C ASP A 64 4.68 -0.25 18.30
N GLU A 65 3.81 0.72 18.57
CA GLU A 65 2.48 0.50 19.18
C GLU A 65 1.56 -0.29 18.25
N LEU A 66 1.53 0.06 16.95
CA LEU A 66 0.74 -0.65 15.94
C LEU A 66 1.29 -2.06 15.70
N VAL A 67 2.60 -2.17 15.53
CA VAL A 67 3.29 -3.46 15.35
C VAL A 67 3.03 -4.38 16.55
N GLY A 68 3.10 -3.86 17.78
CA GLY A 68 2.79 -4.62 18.99
C GLY A 68 1.35 -5.11 19.01
N SER A 69 0.40 -4.24 18.71
CA SER A 69 -1.03 -4.59 18.69
C SER A 69 -1.36 -5.64 17.63
N LEU A 70 -0.72 -5.56 16.45
CA LEU A 70 -0.89 -6.55 15.39
C LEU A 70 -0.24 -7.90 15.77
N ALA A 71 0.95 -7.86 16.35
CA ALA A 71 1.64 -9.06 16.82
C ALA A 71 0.80 -9.82 17.86
N ASP A 72 0.26 -9.12 18.84
CA ASP A 72 -0.64 -9.68 19.86
C ASP A 72 -1.91 -10.25 19.23
N TYR A 73 -2.52 -9.52 18.30
CA TYR A 73 -3.76 -9.94 17.63
C TYR A 73 -3.57 -11.23 16.82
N TYR A 74 -2.44 -11.35 16.10
CA TYR A 74 -2.15 -12.53 15.27
C TYR A 74 -1.38 -13.63 16.00
N GLY A 75 -0.94 -13.41 17.23
CA GLY A 75 -0.16 -14.37 18.01
C GLY A 75 1.22 -14.64 17.44
N VAL A 76 1.88 -13.61 16.91
CA VAL A 76 3.23 -13.67 16.33
C VAL A 76 4.20 -12.74 17.05
N GLY A 77 5.50 -12.85 16.80
CA GLY A 77 6.49 -11.92 17.31
C GLY A 77 6.44 -10.56 16.59
N LYS A 78 6.84 -9.47 17.26
CA LYS A 78 6.96 -8.15 16.64
C LYS A 78 7.89 -8.13 15.43
N ASP A 79 8.92 -8.96 15.44
CA ASP A 79 9.89 -9.16 14.36
C ASP A 79 9.29 -9.86 13.12
N GLN A 80 8.08 -10.36 13.23
CA GLN A 80 7.32 -11.00 12.15
C GLN A 80 6.22 -10.10 11.57
N VAL A 81 6.16 -8.83 11.98
CA VAL A 81 5.16 -7.85 11.53
C VAL A 81 5.85 -6.70 10.83
N PHE A 82 5.47 -6.47 9.59
CA PHE A 82 5.85 -5.29 8.83
C PHE A 82 4.61 -4.46 8.49
N VAL A 83 4.66 -3.15 8.76
CA VAL A 83 3.58 -2.22 8.47
C VAL A 83 4.02 -1.15 7.47
N GLY A 84 3.08 -0.65 6.68
CA GLY A 84 3.35 0.37 5.68
C GLY A 84 2.08 1.14 5.30
N VAL A 85 2.23 2.08 4.38
CA VAL A 85 1.16 2.97 3.92
C VAL A 85 0.27 2.24 2.90
N GLY A 86 -0.48 1.25 3.39
CA GLY A 86 -1.35 0.42 2.57
C GLY A 86 -0.65 -0.79 1.93
N SER A 87 -1.46 -1.73 1.44
CA SER A 87 -0.98 -2.98 0.87
C SER A 87 -0.08 -2.78 -0.36
N ASP A 88 -0.37 -1.80 -1.19
CA ASP A 88 0.43 -1.51 -2.39
C ASP A 88 1.88 -1.19 -2.04
N TYR A 89 2.08 -0.35 -1.02
CA TYR A 89 3.41 -0.04 -0.52
C TYR A 89 4.10 -1.28 0.05
N VAL A 90 3.41 -2.04 0.90
CA VAL A 90 3.99 -3.25 1.52
C VAL A 90 4.39 -4.28 0.47
N ILE A 91 3.51 -4.53 -0.52
CA ILE A 91 3.79 -5.48 -1.60
C ILE A 91 4.96 -4.98 -2.48
N SER A 92 5.00 -3.69 -2.82
CA SER A 92 6.13 -3.14 -3.58
C SER A 92 7.47 -3.31 -2.86
N MET A 93 7.49 -3.14 -1.53
CA MET A 93 8.69 -3.41 -0.73
C MET A 93 9.07 -4.89 -0.73
N CYS A 94 8.08 -5.79 -0.72
CA CYS A 94 8.34 -7.23 -0.88
C CYS A 94 8.99 -7.53 -2.23
N PHE A 95 8.49 -6.95 -3.32
CA PHE A 95 9.10 -7.15 -4.64
C PHE A 95 10.53 -6.64 -4.68
N LEU A 96 10.79 -5.45 -4.18
CA LEU A 96 12.14 -4.89 -4.12
C LEU A 96 13.11 -5.70 -3.26
N THR A 97 12.61 -6.35 -2.21
CA THR A 97 13.46 -7.04 -1.23
C THR A 97 13.71 -8.49 -1.61
N PHE A 98 12.67 -9.21 -2.05
CA PHE A 98 12.71 -10.66 -2.19
C PHE A 98 12.74 -11.14 -3.64
N PHE A 99 12.26 -10.32 -4.58
CA PHE A 99 12.08 -10.72 -5.97
C PHE A 99 12.98 -9.94 -6.95
N ASN A 100 14.00 -9.29 -6.47
CA ASN A 100 14.95 -8.53 -7.27
C ASN A 100 16.09 -9.46 -7.75
N SER A 101 15.79 -10.35 -8.69
CA SER A 101 16.74 -11.30 -9.27
C SER A 101 16.34 -11.66 -10.70
N ASP A 102 17.19 -12.43 -11.40
CA ASP A 102 16.91 -12.93 -12.76
C ASP A 102 15.95 -14.14 -12.79
N LEU A 103 15.45 -14.57 -11.64
CA LEU A 103 14.51 -15.68 -11.55
C LEU A 103 13.08 -15.21 -11.89
N PRO A 104 12.27 -16.04 -12.56
CA PRO A 104 10.90 -15.68 -12.88
C PRO A 104 10.03 -15.55 -11.62
N ILE A 105 9.21 -14.52 -11.60
CA ILE A 105 8.20 -14.31 -10.56
C ILE A 105 6.88 -14.93 -11.04
N LEU A 106 6.29 -15.80 -10.23
CA LEU A 106 5.04 -16.47 -10.55
C LEU A 106 3.88 -15.90 -9.74
N PHE A 107 2.81 -15.53 -10.42
CA PHE A 107 1.55 -15.11 -9.82
C PHE A 107 0.37 -15.53 -10.71
N PRO A 108 -0.87 -15.63 -10.19
CA PRO A 108 -2.04 -15.99 -10.98
C PRO A 108 -2.25 -15.05 -12.17
N ASP A 109 -2.77 -15.56 -13.29
CA ASP A 109 -3.10 -14.79 -14.50
C ASP A 109 -4.26 -13.80 -14.26
N ILE A 110 -5.21 -14.19 -13.42
CA ILE A 110 -6.29 -13.34 -12.94
C ILE A 110 -5.96 -12.90 -11.52
N THR A 111 -5.41 -11.71 -11.40
CA THR A 111 -4.90 -11.18 -10.13
C THR A 111 -4.92 -9.66 -10.11
N TYR A 112 -4.38 -9.07 -9.04
CA TYR A 112 -4.22 -7.63 -8.93
C TYR A 112 -3.23 -7.10 -9.96
N SER A 113 -3.65 -6.14 -10.77
CA SER A 113 -2.91 -5.66 -11.94
C SER A 113 -1.52 -5.10 -11.62
N PHE A 114 -1.30 -4.63 -10.40
CA PHE A 114 -0.01 -4.09 -9.97
C PHE A 114 1.10 -5.12 -9.82
N TYR A 115 0.81 -6.41 -9.70
CA TYR A 115 1.87 -7.43 -9.68
C TYR A 115 2.78 -7.35 -10.90
N LYS A 116 2.22 -7.11 -12.08
CA LYS A 116 3.00 -6.90 -13.30
C LYS A 116 3.87 -5.66 -13.21
N VAL A 117 3.31 -4.56 -12.70
CA VAL A 117 4.03 -3.28 -12.54
C VAL A 117 5.23 -3.41 -11.62
N TRP A 118 5.11 -4.18 -10.54
CA TRP A 118 6.23 -4.39 -9.62
C TRP A 118 7.25 -5.40 -10.13
N ALA A 119 6.82 -6.35 -10.97
CA ALA A 119 7.70 -7.37 -11.53
C ALA A 119 8.58 -6.85 -12.69
N GLU A 120 8.17 -5.77 -13.37
CA GLU A 120 8.94 -5.06 -14.41
C GLU A 120 10.02 -4.16 -13.79
#